data_332a1c5f81cd7194c3f686314e6f449b
#
_entry.id   332a1c5f81cd7194c3f686314e6f449b
#
_cell.length_a   1.000
_cell.length_b   1.000
_cell.length_c   1.000
_cell.angle_alpha   90.00
_cell.angle_beta   90.00
_cell.angle_gamma   90.00
#
_symmetry.space_group_name_H-M   'P 1'
#
loop_
_entity.id
_entity.type
_entity.pdbx_description
1 polymer ?
#
loop_
_entity_poly.entity_id
_entity_poly.type
_entity_poly.pdbx_seq_one_letter_code
_entity_poly.pdbx_strand_id
1 'polypeptide(L)'
;MGSSGFGIRRVAHSRKAGLFRRAPDAHEVGERLGRIAKRMIRGAVTRAKWKDDRFVVDLSLEPAAPRVRLSCEADASIVLKAVTSPIGPGYHLDVIRRVSPVLGELDYEWDDDDEDAAEVQQDSCEWLADELRAGKTRIDVPRPYIVPGAAVLTMLGPRDAAWRDAVIADPKRGADAFAYWQPGAAGHAARARALLAMWHEVAWREPLNEEERAVMEQVDKDLRFARKSDIDIDVPWADWSELLEWLGTDDGYAEEAARRAAGRPGTIGYRRHALDVEMLGGWWGRLPGAFLGGWDEDGARYWATDGERSIELVSMTADEHRESATLLAVAPEHHPVIGRIDAGTLRGRAEAYDEGDVHIVHGLVADAPHIAILTCKGTKADEAWALETWRSLRQGAPG
;
A
#
# COMPACT_ATOMS: atom_id res chain seq x y z
N MET A 1 17.16 -9.09 5.30
CA MET A 1 17.78 -8.48 4.11
C MET A 1 16.64 -7.94 3.27
N GLY A 2 16.50 -6.60 3.17
CA GLY A 2 15.45 -6.02 2.35
C GLY A 2 15.71 -6.34 0.89
N SER A 3 14.72 -6.94 0.22
CA SER A 3 14.73 -7.12 -1.23
C SER A 3 14.90 -5.75 -1.88
N SER A 4 15.91 -5.60 -2.73
CA SER A 4 15.97 -4.46 -3.64
C SER A 4 14.87 -4.67 -4.69
N GLY A 5 13.78 -3.89 -4.64
CA GLY A 5 12.79 -3.85 -5.70
C GLY A 5 13.44 -3.59 -7.06
N PHE A 6 12.73 -3.88 -8.15
CA PHE A 6 13.15 -3.45 -9.49
C PHE A 6 13.32 -1.93 -9.52
N GLY A 7 14.42 -1.44 -10.08
CA GLY A 7 14.70 -0.01 -10.06
C GLY A 7 15.88 0.42 -10.89
N ILE A 8 16.14 1.71 -10.86
CA ILE A 8 17.18 2.40 -11.61
C ILE A 8 18.46 2.51 -10.79
N ARG A 9 19.59 2.18 -11.41
CA ARG A 9 20.92 2.61 -10.98
C ARG A 9 21.73 3.00 -12.21
N ARG A 10 21.78 4.30 -12.50
CA ARG A 10 22.54 4.85 -13.64
C ARG A 10 23.61 5.81 -13.15
N VAL A 11 24.68 5.92 -13.91
CA VAL A 11 25.80 6.84 -13.67
C VAL A 11 25.89 7.82 -14.84
N ALA A 12 26.20 9.07 -14.56
CA ALA A 12 26.43 10.11 -15.57
C ALA A 12 27.77 10.79 -15.34
N HIS A 13 28.46 11.07 -16.42
CA HIS A 13 29.73 11.77 -16.42
C HIS A 13 29.70 13.09 -17.21
N SER A 14 30.60 13.98 -16.88
CA SER A 14 30.75 15.27 -17.57
C SER A 14 31.18 15.08 -19.02
N ARG A 15 30.44 15.64 -19.98
CA ARG A 15 30.81 15.72 -21.40
C ARG A 15 32.13 16.44 -21.62
N LYS A 16 32.56 17.27 -20.67
CA LYS A 16 33.79 18.06 -20.72
C LYS A 16 35.02 17.33 -20.18
N ALA A 17 34.87 16.11 -19.65
CA ALA A 17 35.97 15.29 -19.17
C ALA A 17 36.80 14.76 -20.38
N GLY A 18 37.83 15.45 -20.76
CA GLY A 18 38.75 15.04 -21.82
C GLY A 18 40.19 15.12 -21.33
N LEU A 19 41.12 14.43 -22.03
CA LEU A 19 42.55 14.24 -21.69
C LEU A 19 43.32 15.52 -21.30
N PHE A 20 42.77 16.72 -21.54
CA PHE A 20 43.44 18.02 -21.29
C PHE A 20 42.60 18.99 -20.45
N ARG A 21 41.51 18.56 -19.81
CA ARG A 21 40.69 19.43 -18.97
C ARG A 21 40.76 19.01 -17.51
N ARG A 22 40.77 20.00 -16.62
CA ARG A 22 40.71 19.78 -15.16
C ARG A 22 39.40 19.03 -14.83
N ALA A 23 39.52 17.98 -14.04
CA ALA A 23 38.34 17.26 -13.53
C ALA A 23 37.36 18.24 -12.84
N PRO A 24 36.07 18.08 -13.03
CA PRO A 24 35.07 18.91 -12.35
C PRO A 24 35.25 18.82 -10.82
N ASP A 25 35.05 19.93 -10.13
CA ASP A 25 35.04 19.96 -8.68
C ASP A 25 33.69 19.38 -8.20
N ALA A 26 33.71 18.26 -7.48
CA ALA A 26 32.53 17.59 -6.95
C ALA A 26 31.68 18.51 -6.08
N HIS A 27 32.32 19.45 -5.34
CA HIS A 27 31.58 20.39 -4.51
C HIS A 27 30.78 21.38 -5.37
N GLU A 28 31.39 21.95 -6.39
CA GLU A 28 30.72 22.87 -7.31
C GLU A 28 29.57 22.16 -8.07
N VAL A 29 29.85 20.95 -8.57
CA VAL A 29 28.82 20.12 -9.27
C VAL A 29 27.66 19.80 -8.38
N GLY A 30 27.89 19.37 -7.13
CA GLY A 30 26.84 19.04 -6.18
C GLY A 30 25.91 20.23 -5.89
N GLU A 31 26.49 21.40 -5.61
CA GLU A 31 25.73 22.63 -5.38
C GLU A 31 24.89 23.05 -6.62
N ARG A 32 25.48 22.92 -7.82
CA ARG A 32 24.76 23.16 -9.08
C ARG A 32 23.64 22.16 -9.30
N LEU A 33 23.87 20.86 -9.04
CA LEU A 33 22.86 19.81 -9.13
C LEU A 33 21.64 20.15 -8.28
N GLY A 34 21.86 20.53 -7.01
CA GLY A 34 20.77 20.92 -6.10
C GLY A 34 19.96 22.11 -6.59
N ARG A 35 20.63 23.15 -7.11
CA ARG A 35 19.96 24.35 -7.65
C ARG A 35 19.17 24.05 -8.91
N ILE A 36 19.73 23.30 -9.84
CA ILE A 36 19.08 22.95 -11.11
C ILE A 36 17.89 22.02 -10.86
N ALA A 37 18.05 20.98 -10.02
CA ALA A 37 16.95 20.08 -9.65
C ALA A 37 15.76 20.85 -9.05
N LYS A 38 16.00 21.77 -8.09
CA LYS A 38 14.95 22.62 -7.51
C LYS A 38 14.23 23.48 -8.54
N ARG A 39 14.94 23.99 -9.55
CA ARG A 39 14.36 24.81 -10.61
C ARG A 39 13.55 24.00 -11.59
N MET A 40 14.07 22.85 -12.03
CA MET A 40 13.50 22.06 -13.14
C MET A 40 12.43 21.08 -12.69
N ILE A 41 12.59 20.50 -11.50
CA ILE A 41 11.63 19.53 -10.93
C ILE A 41 10.93 20.19 -9.73
N ARG A 42 10.18 21.26 -10.02
CA ARG A 42 9.53 22.09 -8.99
C ARG A 42 8.60 21.23 -8.11
N GLY A 43 8.73 21.46 -6.79
CA GLY A 43 7.88 20.79 -5.79
C GLY A 43 8.30 19.36 -5.45
N ALA A 44 9.14 18.72 -6.27
CA ALA A 44 9.55 17.32 -6.01
C ALA A 44 10.80 17.21 -5.12
N VAL A 45 11.66 18.23 -5.04
CA VAL A 45 12.88 18.18 -4.22
C VAL A 45 12.51 18.25 -2.74
N THR A 46 12.65 17.13 -2.03
CA THR A 46 12.38 17.05 -0.59
C THR A 46 13.62 17.30 0.26
N ARG A 47 14.82 17.11 -0.31
CA ARG A 47 16.10 17.28 0.35
C ARG A 47 17.20 17.58 -0.65
N ALA A 48 18.13 18.50 -0.32
CA ALA A 48 19.36 18.73 -1.08
C ALA A 48 20.44 19.16 -0.08
N LYS A 49 21.40 18.26 0.19
CA LYS A 49 22.49 18.51 1.16
C LYS A 49 23.67 17.59 1.00
N TRP A 50 24.79 18.01 1.56
CA TRP A 50 25.95 17.16 1.78
C TRP A 50 25.66 16.08 2.82
N LYS A 51 26.07 14.86 2.52
CA LYS A 51 26.09 13.72 3.42
C LYS A 51 27.36 12.94 3.17
N ASP A 52 28.22 12.89 4.19
CA ASP A 52 29.58 12.36 4.04
C ASP A 52 30.31 13.10 2.88
N ASP A 53 30.94 12.40 1.96
CA ASP A 53 31.70 12.97 0.85
C ASP A 53 30.89 13.21 -0.43
N ARG A 54 29.55 13.18 -0.36
CA ARG A 54 28.66 13.31 -1.53
C ARG A 54 27.53 14.30 -1.30
N PHE A 55 27.13 14.97 -2.37
CA PHE A 55 25.93 15.80 -2.35
C PHE A 55 24.71 14.99 -2.77
N VAL A 56 23.66 14.96 -1.95
CA VAL A 56 22.47 14.15 -2.15
C VAL A 56 21.25 15.04 -2.40
N VAL A 57 20.51 14.73 -3.47
CA VAL A 57 19.20 15.31 -3.79
C VAL A 57 18.17 14.19 -3.75
N ASP A 58 17.25 14.25 -2.80
CA ASP A 58 16.11 13.34 -2.73
C ASP A 58 14.88 14.00 -3.37
N LEU A 59 14.22 13.28 -4.28
CA LEU A 59 13.05 13.70 -5.02
C LEU A 59 11.85 12.81 -4.65
N SER A 60 10.69 13.42 -4.40
CA SER A 60 9.40 12.73 -4.32
C SER A 60 8.64 13.03 -5.61
N LEU A 61 8.76 12.14 -6.59
CA LEU A 61 8.14 12.31 -7.90
C LEU A 61 6.69 11.83 -7.91
N GLU A 62 6.42 10.76 -7.17
CA GLU A 62 5.08 10.16 -7.03
C GLU A 62 4.87 9.66 -5.60
N PRO A 63 3.68 9.89 -5.00
CA PRO A 63 3.41 9.50 -3.60
C PRO A 63 3.52 7.99 -3.35
N ALA A 64 3.10 7.15 -4.31
CA ALA A 64 3.11 5.70 -4.19
C ALA A 64 4.50 5.07 -4.39
N ALA A 65 5.51 5.85 -4.82
CA ALA A 65 6.87 5.37 -5.04
C ALA A 65 7.83 5.84 -3.94
N PRO A 66 8.87 5.05 -3.63
CA PRO A 66 9.98 5.51 -2.83
C PRO A 66 10.67 6.72 -3.46
N ARG A 67 11.39 7.48 -2.63
CA ARG A 67 12.12 8.66 -3.12
C ARG A 67 13.18 8.29 -4.15
N VAL A 68 13.23 9.06 -5.21
CA VAL A 68 14.29 9.03 -6.21
C VAL A 68 15.49 9.79 -5.66
N ARG A 69 16.68 9.26 -5.79
CA ARG A 69 17.90 9.87 -5.30
C ARG A 69 18.88 10.16 -6.43
N LEU A 70 19.33 11.41 -6.51
CA LEU A 70 20.52 11.82 -7.24
C LEU A 70 21.64 12.07 -6.24
N SER A 71 22.83 11.54 -6.50
CA SER A 71 24.02 11.88 -5.71
C SER A 71 25.18 12.30 -6.62
N CYS A 72 25.84 13.39 -6.26
CA CYS A 72 27.13 13.73 -6.83
C CYS A 72 28.20 13.10 -5.93
N GLU A 73 28.96 12.19 -6.49
CA GLU A 73 30.00 11.43 -5.79
C GLU A 73 31.32 12.23 -5.73
N ALA A 74 32.33 11.72 -4.99
CA ALA A 74 33.59 12.41 -4.78
C ALA A 74 34.42 12.63 -6.08
N ASP A 75 34.24 11.79 -7.10
CA ASP A 75 34.84 11.90 -8.43
C ASP A 75 34.02 12.83 -9.36
N ALA A 76 33.03 13.53 -8.82
CA ALA A 76 32.08 14.37 -9.54
C ALA A 76 31.14 13.61 -10.50
N SER A 77 31.09 12.27 -10.49
CA SER A 77 30.06 11.54 -11.20
C SER A 77 28.68 11.75 -10.53
N ILE A 78 27.61 11.65 -11.31
CA ILE A 78 26.24 11.75 -10.77
C ILE A 78 25.58 10.38 -10.88
N VAL A 79 25.10 9.86 -9.75
CA VAL A 79 24.41 8.57 -9.65
C VAL A 79 22.93 8.79 -9.40
N LEU A 80 22.08 8.22 -10.27
CA LEU A 80 20.65 8.09 -10.08
C LEU A 80 20.34 6.73 -9.44
N LYS A 81 19.55 6.74 -8.36
CA LYS A 81 18.98 5.54 -7.74
C LYS A 81 17.48 5.74 -7.50
N ALA A 82 16.68 4.79 -7.95
CA ALA A 82 15.24 4.75 -7.70
C ALA A 82 14.75 3.31 -7.60
N VAL A 83 13.76 3.04 -6.77
CA VAL A 83 12.95 1.82 -6.78
C VAL A 83 11.66 2.17 -7.51
N THR A 84 11.37 1.49 -8.60
CA THR A 84 10.25 1.81 -9.49
C THR A 84 9.20 0.70 -9.57
N SER A 85 9.51 -0.46 -9.02
CA SER A 85 8.62 -1.63 -8.95
C SER A 85 7.23 -1.37 -8.37
N PRO A 86 7.02 -0.45 -7.38
CA PRO A 86 5.67 -0.20 -6.88
C PRO A 86 4.70 0.37 -7.93
N ILE A 87 5.21 1.05 -8.94
CA ILE A 87 4.38 1.60 -10.02
C ILE A 87 4.58 0.78 -11.31
N GLY A 88 5.85 0.51 -11.68
CA GLY A 88 6.16 -0.36 -12.80
C GLY A 88 7.05 0.28 -13.88
N PRO A 89 7.21 -0.42 -15.01
CA PRO A 89 8.17 -0.10 -16.05
C PRO A 89 7.96 1.29 -16.68
N GLY A 90 6.74 1.69 -16.92
CA GLY A 90 6.48 3.02 -17.50
C GLY A 90 6.90 4.17 -16.58
N TYR A 91 6.75 4.01 -15.26
CA TYR A 91 7.27 4.97 -14.28
C TYR A 91 8.79 4.98 -14.24
N HIS A 92 9.45 3.82 -14.41
CA HIS A 92 10.89 3.70 -14.54
C HIS A 92 11.41 4.66 -15.62
N LEU A 93 10.87 4.56 -16.83
CA LEU A 93 11.23 5.43 -17.95
C LEU A 93 10.86 6.91 -17.68
N ASP A 94 9.76 7.18 -17.00
CA ASP A 94 9.35 8.55 -16.68
C ASP A 94 10.31 9.22 -15.68
N VAL A 95 10.87 8.47 -14.73
CA VAL A 95 11.92 8.96 -13.81
C VAL A 95 13.15 9.40 -14.61
N ILE A 96 13.64 8.55 -15.53
CA ILE A 96 14.79 8.87 -16.39
C ILE A 96 14.49 10.12 -17.21
N ARG A 97 13.34 10.17 -17.89
CA ARG A 97 12.90 11.31 -18.68
C ARG A 97 12.82 12.63 -17.89
N ARG A 98 12.36 12.59 -16.63
CA ARG A 98 12.26 13.78 -15.76
C ARG A 98 13.63 14.25 -15.25
N VAL A 99 14.59 13.33 -15.07
CA VAL A 99 15.90 13.63 -14.51
C VAL A 99 16.91 14.01 -15.59
N SER A 100 16.85 13.43 -16.78
CA SER A 100 17.81 13.68 -17.86
C SER A 100 18.00 15.17 -18.22
N PRO A 101 16.97 16.03 -18.26
CA PRO A 101 17.15 17.46 -18.48
C PRO A 101 17.99 18.15 -17.40
N VAL A 102 17.96 17.68 -16.14
CA VAL A 102 18.79 18.22 -15.05
C VAL A 102 20.27 17.95 -15.34
N LEU A 103 20.59 16.76 -15.87
CA LEU A 103 21.95 16.40 -16.27
C LEU A 103 22.41 17.21 -17.49
N GLY A 104 21.53 17.38 -18.47
CA GLY A 104 21.83 18.20 -19.67
C GLY A 104 22.23 19.63 -19.32
N GLU A 105 21.58 20.26 -18.35
CA GLU A 105 21.92 21.61 -17.83
C GLU A 105 23.26 21.66 -17.07
N LEU A 106 23.75 20.48 -16.62
CA LEU A 106 25.07 20.34 -16.00
C LEU A 106 26.20 20.04 -17.00
N ASP A 107 25.87 19.79 -18.28
CA ASP A 107 26.77 19.21 -19.28
C ASP A 107 27.18 17.75 -18.92
N TYR A 108 26.26 16.95 -18.40
CA TYR A 108 26.42 15.53 -18.08
C TYR A 108 25.60 14.66 -19.01
N GLU A 109 26.04 13.45 -19.24
CA GLU A 109 25.32 12.41 -19.98
C GLU A 109 25.40 11.08 -19.24
N TRP A 110 24.41 10.23 -19.49
CA TRP A 110 24.41 8.87 -18.96
C TRP A 110 25.51 8.03 -19.63
N ASP A 111 26.10 7.10 -18.88
CA ASP A 111 27.10 6.16 -19.41
C ASP A 111 26.47 5.10 -20.32
N ASP A 112 25.18 4.77 -20.02
CA ASP A 112 24.45 3.76 -20.76
C ASP A 112 23.55 4.41 -21.81
N ASP A 113 23.29 3.67 -22.90
CA ASP A 113 22.33 4.06 -23.94
C ASP A 113 20.90 4.23 -23.38
N ASP A 114 20.04 4.86 -24.16
CA ASP A 114 18.64 4.99 -23.81
C ASP A 114 17.97 3.61 -23.68
N GLU A 115 17.28 3.39 -22.55
CA GLU A 115 16.58 2.13 -22.30
C GLU A 115 15.36 2.00 -23.21
N ASP A 116 15.21 0.87 -23.89
CA ASP A 116 14.03 0.55 -24.67
C ASP A 116 12.85 0.18 -23.75
N ALA A 117 11.67 0.71 -24.06
CA ALA A 117 10.46 0.48 -23.29
C ALA A 117 10.06 -1.01 -23.23
N ALA A 118 10.31 -1.76 -24.30
CA ALA A 118 10.03 -3.19 -24.32
C ALA A 118 11.00 -4.00 -23.45
N GLU A 119 12.27 -3.57 -23.40
CA GLU A 119 13.29 -4.18 -22.56
C GLU A 119 12.99 -3.93 -21.07
N VAL A 120 12.72 -2.69 -20.68
CA VAL A 120 12.33 -2.34 -19.30
C VAL A 120 11.06 -3.07 -18.85
N GLN A 121 10.09 -3.24 -19.76
CA GLN A 121 8.89 -4.02 -19.49
C GLN A 121 9.21 -5.51 -19.28
N GLN A 122 10.08 -6.08 -20.10
CA GLN A 122 10.51 -7.48 -19.98
C GLN A 122 11.26 -7.69 -18.67
N ASP A 123 12.25 -6.86 -18.36
CA ASP A 123 13.06 -6.95 -17.13
C ASP A 123 12.21 -6.84 -15.87
N SER A 124 11.19 -5.94 -15.88
CA SER A 124 10.24 -5.81 -14.77
C SER A 124 9.44 -7.09 -14.54
N CYS A 125 8.99 -7.74 -15.64
CA CYS A 125 8.24 -8.99 -15.57
C CYS A 125 9.14 -10.16 -15.13
N GLU A 126 10.39 -10.21 -15.60
CA GLU A 126 11.36 -11.22 -15.19
C GLU A 126 11.72 -11.08 -13.71
N TRP A 127 11.98 -9.84 -13.24
CA TRP A 127 12.17 -9.56 -11.82
C TRP A 127 10.98 -10.04 -10.97
N LEU A 128 9.75 -9.74 -11.39
CA LEU A 128 8.54 -10.19 -10.70
C LEU A 128 8.48 -11.73 -10.60
N ALA A 129 8.75 -12.41 -11.71
CA ALA A 129 8.77 -13.87 -11.74
C ALA A 129 9.85 -14.47 -10.82
N ASP A 130 11.02 -13.83 -10.73
CA ASP A 130 12.09 -14.25 -9.81
C ASP A 130 11.71 -14.06 -8.35
N GLU A 131 11.06 -12.96 -7.99
CA GLU A 131 10.54 -12.74 -6.66
C GLU A 131 9.51 -13.82 -6.27
N LEU A 132 8.63 -14.19 -7.20
CA LEU A 132 7.65 -15.26 -7.00
C LEU A 132 8.30 -16.65 -6.89
N ARG A 133 9.34 -16.95 -7.68
CA ARG A 133 10.14 -18.18 -7.55
C ARG A 133 10.87 -18.26 -6.22
N ALA A 134 11.30 -17.12 -5.69
CA ALA A 134 11.89 -17.02 -4.35
C ALA A 134 10.87 -17.17 -3.21
N GLY A 135 9.59 -17.42 -3.53
CA GLY A 135 8.53 -17.66 -2.56
C GLY A 135 7.95 -16.39 -1.92
N LYS A 136 8.18 -15.21 -2.51
CA LYS A 136 7.54 -14.00 -2.00
C LYS A 136 6.04 -14.02 -2.24
N THR A 137 5.30 -13.71 -1.21
CA THR A 137 3.83 -13.61 -1.21
C THR A 137 3.33 -12.17 -1.20
N ARG A 138 4.25 -11.19 -1.14
CA ARG A 138 3.96 -9.76 -1.16
C ARG A 138 4.99 -9.03 -1.99
N ILE A 139 4.52 -8.33 -3.01
CA ILE A 139 5.33 -7.58 -3.96
C ILE A 139 5.00 -6.09 -3.81
N ASP A 140 5.90 -5.37 -3.14
CA ASP A 140 5.85 -3.90 -2.92
C ASP A 140 4.57 -3.34 -2.25
N VAL A 141 3.69 -4.17 -1.75
CA VAL A 141 2.46 -3.73 -1.06
C VAL A 141 2.83 -2.91 0.19
N PRO A 142 2.40 -1.63 0.28
CA PRO A 142 2.89 -0.71 1.32
C PRO A 142 2.37 -1.03 2.72
N ARG A 143 1.23 -1.70 2.83
CA ARG A 143 0.59 -2.03 4.11
C ARG A 143 0.65 -3.53 4.37
N PRO A 144 0.73 -3.97 5.65
CA PRO A 144 0.82 -5.38 6.01
C PRO A 144 -0.53 -6.12 5.90
N TYR A 145 -1.24 -5.96 4.78
CA TYR A 145 -2.46 -6.72 4.54
C TYR A 145 -2.16 -8.20 4.39
N ILE A 146 -3.05 -9.03 4.92
CA ILE A 146 -3.16 -10.44 4.57
C ILE A 146 -4.60 -10.65 4.10
N VAL A 147 -4.75 -11.01 2.83
CA VAL A 147 -6.05 -11.35 2.25
C VAL A 147 -6.20 -12.85 2.26
N PRO A 148 -7.16 -13.41 3.01
CA PRO A 148 -7.35 -14.86 3.08
C PRO A 148 -7.59 -15.46 1.69
N GLY A 149 -6.86 -16.52 1.38
CA GLY A 149 -6.96 -17.21 0.09
C GLY A 149 -6.17 -16.60 -1.06
N ALA A 150 -5.57 -15.41 -0.90
CA ALA A 150 -4.63 -14.89 -1.87
C ALA A 150 -3.29 -15.62 -1.79
N ALA A 151 -2.74 -16.01 -2.93
CA ALA A 151 -1.40 -16.60 -3.01
C ALA A 151 -0.32 -15.52 -3.02
N VAL A 152 -0.63 -14.35 -3.62
CA VAL A 152 0.29 -13.21 -3.74
C VAL A 152 -0.49 -11.90 -3.62
N LEU A 153 0.09 -10.92 -2.97
CA LEU A 153 -0.40 -9.54 -2.94
C LEU A 153 0.51 -8.67 -3.81
N THR A 154 -0.07 -7.94 -4.77
CA THR A 154 0.64 -7.01 -5.65
C THR A 154 0.14 -5.58 -5.45
N MET A 155 0.76 -4.60 -6.07
CA MET A 155 0.27 -3.21 -6.02
C MET A 155 -1.14 -3.03 -6.61
N LEU A 156 -1.56 -3.92 -7.51
CA LEU A 156 -2.88 -3.89 -8.15
C LEU A 156 -3.77 -5.07 -7.72
N GLY A 157 -3.66 -5.48 -6.47
CA GLY A 157 -4.59 -6.40 -5.84
C GLY A 157 -4.07 -7.79 -5.53
N PRO A 158 -4.91 -8.59 -4.84
CA PRO A 158 -4.59 -9.97 -4.52
C PRO A 158 -4.66 -10.86 -5.76
N ARG A 159 -3.76 -11.84 -5.84
CA ARG A 159 -3.65 -12.81 -6.92
C ARG A 159 -3.74 -14.23 -6.36
N ASP A 160 -4.33 -15.13 -7.14
CA ASP A 160 -4.42 -16.55 -6.80
C ASP A 160 -3.16 -17.34 -7.17
N ALA A 161 -3.13 -18.61 -6.80
CA ALA A 161 -2.03 -19.52 -7.12
C ALA A 161 -1.89 -19.76 -8.62
N ALA A 162 -3.00 -19.79 -9.37
CA ALA A 162 -2.96 -20.03 -10.81
C ALA A 162 -2.27 -18.87 -11.54
N TRP A 163 -2.57 -17.62 -11.15
CA TRP A 163 -1.86 -16.44 -11.68
C TRP A 163 -0.37 -16.48 -11.34
N ARG A 164 -0.01 -16.77 -10.07
CA ARG A 164 1.40 -16.89 -9.64
C ARG A 164 2.16 -17.90 -10.50
N ASP A 165 1.60 -19.12 -10.64
CA ASP A 165 2.24 -20.20 -11.38
C ASP A 165 2.35 -19.87 -12.88
N ALA A 166 1.36 -19.16 -13.44
CA ALA A 166 1.39 -18.68 -14.82
C ALA A 166 2.49 -17.64 -15.05
N VAL A 167 2.71 -16.71 -14.11
CA VAL A 167 3.79 -15.69 -14.18
C VAL A 167 5.17 -16.36 -14.03
N ILE A 168 5.31 -17.32 -13.14
CA ILE A 168 6.55 -18.10 -13.00
C ILE A 168 6.91 -18.82 -14.30
N ALA A 169 5.93 -19.37 -15.00
CA ALA A 169 6.13 -20.09 -16.26
C ALA A 169 6.38 -19.16 -17.45
N ASP A 170 5.69 -18.02 -17.49
CA ASP A 170 5.79 -17.00 -18.53
C ASP A 170 5.75 -15.60 -17.90
N PRO A 171 6.93 -14.97 -17.66
CA PRO A 171 7.02 -13.67 -16.98
C PRO A 171 6.14 -12.58 -17.59
N LYS A 172 5.90 -12.58 -18.90
CA LYS A 172 5.08 -11.57 -19.58
C LYS A 172 3.65 -11.48 -19.06
N ARG A 173 3.14 -12.57 -18.48
CA ARG A 173 1.82 -12.62 -17.83
C ARG A 173 1.73 -11.77 -16.57
N GLY A 174 2.87 -11.36 -16.01
CA GLY A 174 2.95 -10.48 -14.86
C GLY A 174 2.75 -9.00 -15.17
N ALA A 175 2.59 -8.61 -16.43
CA ALA A 175 2.46 -7.20 -16.83
C ALA A 175 1.26 -6.49 -16.18
N ASP A 176 0.19 -7.22 -15.85
CA ASP A 176 -1.00 -6.71 -15.18
C ASP A 176 -0.84 -6.45 -13.68
N ALA A 177 0.31 -6.81 -13.10
CA ALA A 177 0.68 -6.45 -11.73
C ALA A 177 1.14 -4.99 -11.59
N PHE A 178 1.47 -4.33 -12.71
CA PHE A 178 1.97 -2.97 -12.75
C PHE A 178 0.91 -1.99 -13.24
N ALA A 179 0.91 -0.78 -12.66
CA ALA A 179 0.04 0.29 -13.14
C ALA A 179 0.51 0.72 -14.54
N TYR A 180 -0.42 0.76 -15.50
CA TYR A 180 -0.10 1.27 -16.82
C TYR A 180 0.29 2.75 -16.74
N TRP A 181 1.49 3.05 -17.18
CA TRP A 181 2.08 4.37 -17.16
C TRP A 181 2.77 4.66 -18.49
N GLN A 182 2.34 5.68 -19.18
CA GLN A 182 3.01 6.15 -20.38
C GLN A 182 3.92 7.34 -20.03
N PRO A 183 5.23 7.25 -20.25
CA PRO A 183 6.15 8.33 -19.95
C PRO A 183 5.76 9.64 -20.66
N GLY A 184 5.68 10.73 -19.89
CA GLY A 184 5.30 12.04 -20.40
C GLY A 184 3.81 12.28 -20.58
N ALA A 185 2.97 11.28 -20.49
CA ALA A 185 1.51 11.42 -20.57
C ALA A 185 0.91 11.65 -19.18
N ALA A 186 0.68 12.91 -18.83
CA ALA A 186 0.20 13.31 -17.50
C ALA A 186 -1.15 12.68 -17.14
N GLY A 187 -2.03 12.43 -18.12
CA GLY A 187 -3.31 11.75 -17.91
C GLY A 187 -3.15 10.30 -17.46
N HIS A 188 -2.23 9.54 -18.07
CA HIS A 188 -1.92 8.17 -17.65
C HIS A 188 -1.29 8.13 -16.27
N ALA A 189 -0.41 9.09 -15.95
CA ALA A 189 0.15 9.22 -14.62
C ALA A 189 -0.92 9.48 -13.54
N ALA A 190 -1.87 10.37 -13.82
CA ALA A 190 -2.99 10.65 -12.92
C ALA A 190 -3.88 9.41 -12.73
N ARG A 191 -4.22 8.70 -13.81
CA ARG A 191 -4.97 7.45 -13.71
C ARG A 191 -4.26 6.41 -12.85
N ALA A 192 -2.96 6.23 -13.03
CA ALA A 192 -2.18 5.27 -12.25
C ALA A 192 -2.16 5.64 -10.76
N ARG A 193 -1.98 6.92 -10.40
CA ARG A 193 -2.10 7.39 -9.00
C ARG A 193 -3.46 7.08 -8.41
N ALA A 194 -4.52 7.40 -9.15
CA ALA A 194 -5.89 7.12 -8.71
C ALA A 194 -6.10 5.62 -8.44
N LEU A 195 -5.65 4.74 -9.35
CA LEU A 195 -5.75 3.29 -9.17
C LEU A 195 -4.97 2.81 -7.94
N LEU A 196 -3.74 3.29 -7.72
CA LEU A 196 -2.94 2.92 -6.56
C LEU A 196 -3.59 3.39 -5.25
N ALA A 197 -4.13 4.62 -5.22
CA ALA A 197 -4.87 5.12 -4.07
C ALA A 197 -6.16 4.31 -3.81
N MET A 198 -6.90 3.96 -4.85
CA MET A 198 -8.07 3.09 -4.75
C MET A 198 -7.72 1.71 -4.18
N TRP A 199 -6.59 1.12 -4.59
CA TRP A 199 -6.15 -0.17 -4.06
C TRP A 199 -5.73 -0.11 -2.60
N HIS A 200 -5.06 0.98 -2.15
CA HIS A 200 -4.35 0.97 -0.87
C HIS A 200 -4.90 1.93 0.18
N GLU A 201 -5.59 3.01 -0.22
CA GLU A 201 -5.93 4.10 0.68
C GLU A 201 -7.43 4.25 0.90
N VAL A 202 -8.26 4.04 -0.15
CA VAL A 202 -9.72 4.18 -0.04
C VAL A 202 -10.30 3.10 0.87
N ALA A 203 -11.10 3.52 1.86
CA ALA A 203 -11.74 2.62 2.82
C ALA A 203 -12.95 1.85 2.27
N TRP A 204 -13.46 2.24 1.08
CA TRP A 204 -14.61 1.65 0.38
C TRP A 204 -15.89 1.65 1.23
N ARG A 205 -16.13 2.77 1.84
CA ARG A 205 -17.35 3.16 2.57
C ARG A 205 -17.44 4.68 2.61
N GLU A 206 -18.55 5.20 3.10
CA GLU A 206 -18.64 6.64 3.38
C GLU A 206 -17.49 7.11 4.29
N PRO A 207 -16.80 8.24 3.96
CA PRO A 207 -15.67 8.73 4.74
C PRO A 207 -16.09 9.17 6.13
N LEU A 208 -15.39 8.70 7.16
CA LEU A 208 -15.67 9.03 8.57
C LEU A 208 -14.96 10.32 9.03
N ASN A 209 -14.01 10.81 8.28
CA ASN A 209 -13.23 12.00 8.62
C ASN A 209 -12.71 12.70 7.37
N GLU A 210 -12.14 13.90 7.56
CA GLU A 210 -11.61 14.73 6.48
C GLU A 210 -10.40 14.11 5.76
N GLU A 211 -9.61 13.27 6.43
CA GLU A 211 -8.45 12.62 5.80
C GLU A 211 -8.90 11.57 4.79
N GLU A 212 -9.87 10.75 5.15
CA GLU A 212 -10.47 9.76 4.23
C GLU A 212 -11.18 10.45 3.06
N ARG A 213 -11.92 11.52 3.35
CA ARG A 213 -12.56 12.34 2.32
C ARG A 213 -11.55 12.94 1.36
N ALA A 214 -10.44 13.49 1.86
CA ALA A 214 -9.39 14.07 1.03
C ALA A 214 -8.73 13.05 0.09
N VAL A 215 -8.56 11.80 0.53
CA VAL A 215 -8.07 10.71 -0.34
C VAL A 215 -9.06 10.48 -1.49
N MET A 216 -10.35 10.35 -1.20
CA MET A 216 -11.38 10.13 -2.23
C MET A 216 -11.47 11.30 -3.21
N GLU A 217 -11.41 12.54 -2.71
CA GLU A 217 -11.40 13.75 -3.55
C GLU A 217 -10.15 13.82 -4.44
N GLN A 218 -9.00 13.35 -3.95
CA GLN A 218 -7.78 13.31 -4.76
C GLN A 218 -7.90 12.27 -5.87
N VAL A 219 -8.49 11.10 -5.59
CA VAL A 219 -8.79 10.07 -6.61
C VAL A 219 -9.72 10.66 -7.68
N ASP A 220 -10.79 11.33 -7.29
CA ASP A 220 -11.72 11.98 -8.23
C ASP A 220 -11.00 13.02 -9.10
N LYS A 221 -10.21 13.90 -8.50
CA LYS A 221 -9.40 14.90 -9.23
C LYS A 221 -8.48 14.26 -10.26
N ASP A 222 -7.78 13.19 -9.89
CA ASP A 222 -6.87 12.48 -10.78
C ASP A 222 -7.61 11.79 -11.95
N LEU A 223 -8.77 11.16 -11.70
CA LEU A 223 -9.58 10.55 -12.76
C LEU A 223 -10.19 11.57 -13.70
N ARG A 224 -10.70 12.69 -13.18
CA ARG A 224 -11.17 13.84 -14.00
C ARG A 224 -10.05 14.40 -14.87
N PHE A 225 -8.87 14.57 -14.29
CA PHE A 225 -7.72 15.06 -15.03
C PHE A 225 -7.29 14.07 -16.14
N ALA A 226 -7.29 12.76 -15.84
CA ALA A 226 -7.00 11.72 -16.82
C ALA A 226 -7.96 11.78 -18.01
N ARG A 227 -9.27 11.81 -17.75
CA ARG A 227 -10.31 11.90 -18.77
C ARG A 227 -10.27 13.21 -19.57
N LYS A 228 -9.95 14.33 -18.93
CA LYS A 228 -9.78 15.61 -19.60
C LYS A 228 -8.55 15.66 -20.51
N SER A 229 -7.48 14.95 -20.11
CA SER A 229 -6.23 14.87 -20.86
C SER A 229 -6.37 13.98 -22.09
N ASP A 230 -7.12 12.89 -21.99
CA ASP A 230 -7.42 11.96 -23.08
C ASP A 230 -8.76 11.27 -22.80
N ILE A 231 -9.73 11.52 -23.67
CA ILE A 231 -11.09 10.99 -23.58
C ILE A 231 -11.15 9.46 -23.75
N ASP A 232 -10.13 8.85 -24.34
CA ASP A 232 -10.07 7.42 -24.59
C ASP A 232 -9.38 6.66 -23.43
N ILE A 233 -8.84 7.37 -22.44
CA ILE A 233 -8.31 6.72 -21.24
C ILE A 233 -9.42 5.91 -20.55
N ASP A 234 -9.20 4.60 -20.46
CA ASP A 234 -10.07 3.72 -19.69
C ASP A 234 -9.90 3.96 -18.19
N VAL A 235 -11.00 4.24 -17.49
CA VAL A 235 -11.04 4.47 -16.03
C VAL A 235 -11.97 3.45 -15.37
N PRO A 236 -11.81 3.18 -14.07
CA PRO A 236 -12.61 2.18 -13.34
C PRO A 236 -13.99 2.76 -13.01
N TRP A 237 -14.88 2.77 -13.99
CA TRP A 237 -16.18 3.45 -13.93
C TRP A 237 -17.06 3.01 -12.76
N ALA A 238 -17.09 1.72 -12.42
CA ALA A 238 -17.89 1.20 -11.33
C ALA A 238 -17.37 1.69 -9.98
N ASP A 239 -16.07 1.57 -9.77
CA ASP A 239 -15.40 2.02 -8.54
C ASP A 239 -15.46 3.55 -8.39
N TRP A 240 -15.30 4.28 -9.50
CA TRP A 240 -15.43 5.75 -9.50
C TRP A 240 -16.86 6.19 -9.20
N SER A 241 -17.87 5.50 -9.73
CA SER A 241 -19.28 5.80 -9.46
C SER A 241 -19.62 5.68 -7.96
N GLU A 242 -19.19 4.60 -7.31
CA GLU A 242 -19.38 4.41 -5.87
C GLU A 242 -18.69 5.52 -5.06
N LEU A 243 -17.46 5.88 -5.43
CA LEU A 243 -16.70 6.93 -4.76
C LEU A 243 -17.40 8.29 -4.88
N LEU A 244 -17.93 8.63 -6.07
CA LEU A 244 -18.67 9.88 -6.29
C LEU A 244 -19.99 9.94 -5.49
N GLU A 245 -20.67 8.79 -5.33
CA GLU A 245 -21.86 8.67 -4.49
C GLU A 245 -21.53 9.02 -3.01
N TRP A 246 -20.47 8.44 -2.44
CA TRP A 246 -20.03 8.74 -1.07
C TRP A 246 -19.51 10.17 -0.89
N LEU A 247 -18.97 10.80 -1.92
CA LEU A 247 -18.61 12.22 -1.89
C LEU A 247 -19.82 13.14 -2.01
N GLY A 248 -20.99 12.61 -2.36
CA GLY A 248 -22.20 13.38 -2.64
C GLY A 248 -22.06 14.26 -3.89
N THR A 249 -21.28 13.81 -4.87
CA THR A 249 -21.05 14.55 -6.11
C THR A 249 -22.20 14.30 -7.08
N ASP A 250 -22.80 15.38 -7.58
CA ASP A 250 -23.89 15.36 -8.56
C ASP A 250 -23.53 16.28 -9.73
N ASP A 251 -22.79 15.74 -10.70
CA ASP A 251 -22.37 16.45 -11.91
C ASP A 251 -22.26 15.51 -13.12
N GLY A 252 -21.90 16.06 -14.28
CA GLY A 252 -21.81 15.30 -15.54
C GLY A 252 -20.84 14.10 -15.49
N TYR A 253 -19.81 14.12 -14.62
CA TYR A 253 -18.93 12.98 -14.41
C TYR A 253 -19.59 11.89 -13.57
N ALA A 254 -20.36 12.27 -12.54
CA ALA A 254 -21.14 11.32 -11.74
C ALA A 254 -22.20 10.61 -12.60
N GLU A 255 -22.92 11.36 -13.44
CA GLU A 255 -23.89 10.79 -14.40
C GLU A 255 -23.20 9.86 -15.42
N GLU A 256 -22.05 10.24 -15.97
CA GLU A 256 -21.29 9.40 -16.89
C GLU A 256 -20.79 8.13 -16.22
N ALA A 257 -20.23 8.24 -15.02
CA ALA A 257 -19.72 7.12 -14.25
C ALA A 257 -20.84 6.11 -13.91
N ALA A 258 -21.97 6.58 -13.39
CA ALA A 258 -23.13 5.74 -13.09
C ALA A 258 -23.66 5.02 -14.33
N ARG A 259 -23.77 5.73 -15.45
CA ARG A 259 -24.21 5.14 -16.73
C ARG A 259 -23.25 4.07 -17.23
N ARG A 260 -21.93 4.31 -17.16
CA ARG A 260 -20.90 3.36 -17.62
C ARG A 260 -20.69 2.20 -16.65
N ALA A 261 -20.87 2.42 -15.37
CA ALA A 261 -20.89 1.35 -14.37
C ALA A 261 -22.03 0.35 -14.68
N ALA A 262 -23.17 0.82 -15.19
CA ALA A 262 -24.32 -0.01 -15.55
C ALA A 262 -24.76 -0.97 -14.42
N GLY A 263 -24.71 -0.50 -13.18
CA GLY A 263 -25.07 -1.28 -11.98
C GLY A 263 -24.05 -2.39 -11.62
N ARG A 264 -22.90 -2.43 -12.25
CA ARG A 264 -21.83 -3.36 -11.86
C ARG A 264 -21.16 -2.83 -10.58
N PRO A 265 -20.88 -3.70 -9.59
CA PRO A 265 -20.13 -3.30 -8.39
C PRO A 265 -18.67 -3.01 -8.76
N GLY A 266 -18.04 -2.13 -8.01
CA GLY A 266 -16.60 -1.93 -8.07
C GLY A 266 -15.83 -3.14 -7.56
N THR A 267 -14.60 -3.29 -8.03
CA THR A 267 -13.74 -4.44 -7.71
C THR A 267 -12.35 -4.06 -7.24
N ILE A 268 -11.98 -2.78 -7.31
CA ILE A 268 -10.67 -2.28 -6.96
C ILE A 268 -10.62 -2.01 -5.45
N GLY A 269 -9.59 -2.49 -4.78
CA GLY A 269 -9.28 -2.16 -3.39
C GLY A 269 -9.10 -3.35 -2.47
N TYR A 270 -7.98 -3.34 -1.76
CA TYR A 270 -7.71 -4.33 -0.71
C TYR A 270 -8.77 -4.32 0.38
N ARG A 271 -9.33 -3.14 0.65
CA ARG A 271 -10.35 -2.94 1.69
C ARG A 271 -11.76 -3.40 1.30
N ARG A 272 -11.94 -3.92 0.10
CA ARG A 272 -13.16 -4.67 -0.27
C ARG A 272 -13.13 -6.13 0.19
N HIS A 273 -11.96 -6.62 0.59
CA HIS A 273 -11.78 -7.97 1.10
C HIS A 273 -11.81 -8.00 2.63
N ALA A 274 -12.13 -9.15 3.20
CA ALA A 274 -11.79 -9.41 4.59
C ALA A 274 -10.26 -9.47 4.72
N LEU A 275 -9.73 -8.86 5.78
CA LEU A 275 -8.30 -8.75 6.03
C LEU A 275 -7.96 -9.43 7.36
N ASP A 276 -6.92 -10.24 7.36
CA ASP A 276 -6.30 -10.66 8.61
C ASP A 276 -5.34 -9.55 9.05
N VAL A 277 -5.56 -9.03 10.25
CA VAL A 277 -4.81 -7.90 10.81
C VAL A 277 -4.14 -8.28 12.11
N GLU A 278 -2.90 -7.79 12.30
CA GLU A 278 -2.25 -7.85 13.59
C GLU A 278 -2.89 -6.81 14.52
N MET A 279 -3.34 -7.26 15.68
CA MET A 279 -3.99 -6.41 16.67
C MET A 279 -3.01 -6.07 17.80
N LEU A 280 -3.12 -6.70 18.94
CA LEU A 280 -2.30 -6.42 20.11
C LEU A 280 -1.74 -7.71 20.72
N GLY A 281 -0.49 -7.67 21.23
CA GLY A 281 0.13 -8.79 21.93
C GLY A 281 0.33 -10.04 21.05
N GLY A 282 0.57 -9.86 19.75
CA GLY A 282 0.74 -10.95 18.79
C GLY A 282 -0.55 -11.64 18.36
N TRP A 283 -1.71 -11.11 18.77
CA TRP A 283 -3.00 -11.60 18.30
C TRP A 283 -3.31 -11.10 16.90
N TRP A 284 -3.81 -12.00 16.09
CA TRP A 284 -4.35 -11.75 14.75
C TRP A 284 -5.82 -12.05 14.71
N GLY A 285 -6.57 -11.24 13.98
CA GLY A 285 -8.00 -11.44 13.75
C GLY A 285 -8.41 -11.02 12.37
N ARG A 286 -9.56 -11.52 11.91
CA ARG A 286 -10.13 -11.19 10.60
C ARG A 286 -11.18 -10.11 10.74
N LEU A 287 -10.98 -9.01 10.01
CA LEU A 287 -11.91 -7.88 9.94
C LEU A 287 -12.38 -7.64 8.51
N PRO A 288 -13.61 -7.12 8.32
CA PRO A 288 -13.96 -6.49 7.05
C PRO A 288 -12.96 -5.39 6.70
N GLY A 289 -12.57 -5.29 5.44
CA GLY A 289 -11.52 -4.34 5.05
C GLY A 289 -11.90 -2.87 5.22
N ALA A 290 -13.19 -2.56 5.29
CA ALA A 290 -13.69 -1.21 5.57
C ALA A 290 -13.36 -0.71 6.99
N PHE A 291 -12.99 -1.62 7.91
CA PHE A 291 -12.56 -1.25 9.25
C PHE A 291 -11.22 -0.54 9.23
N LEU A 292 -11.17 0.64 9.81
CA LEU A 292 -9.95 1.39 10.06
C LEU A 292 -9.74 1.55 11.55
N GLY A 293 -8.51 1.42 11.99
CA GLY A 293 -8.15 1.52 13.39
C GLY A 293 -6.67 1.44 13.62
N GLY A 294 -6.28 1.28 14.87
CA GLY A 294 -4.90 1.22 15.33
C GLY A 294 -4.81 0.98 16.82
N TRP A 295 -3.65 1.22 17.36
CA TRP A 295 -3.40 1.16 18.80
C TRP A 295 -3.70 2.52 19.42
N ASP A 296 -4.16 2.52 20.68
CA ASP A 296 -4.25 3.75 21.46
C ASP A 296 -2.85 4.33 21.73
N GLU A 297 -2.80 5.56 22.27
CA GLU A 297 -1.54 6.26 22.51
C GLU A 297 -0.56 5.49 23.42
N ASP A 298 -1.10 4.73 24.37
CA ASP A 298 -0.33 3.93 25.32
C ASP A 298 0.03 2.53 24.76
N GLY A 299 -0.51 2.15 23.61
CA GLY A 299 -0.33 0.81 23.02
C GLY A 299 -0.96 -0.31 23.85
N ALA A 300 -1.92 0.01 24.75
CA ALA A 300 -2.58 -0.95 25.64
C ALA A 300 -3.84 -1.58 25.04
N ARG A 301 -4.35 -1.00 23.98
CA ARG A 301 -5.58 -1.42 23.31
C ARG A 301 -5.49 -1.24 21.81
N TYR A 302 -6.00 -2.22 21.07
CA TYR A 302 -6.29 -2.08 19.64
C TYR A 302 -7.77 -1.75 19.45
N TRP A 303 -8.10 -0.82 18.57
CA TRP A 303 -9.46 -0.48 18.20
C TRP A 303 -9.62 -0.39 16.68
N ALA A 304 -10.81 -0.66 16.15
CA ALA A 304 -11.12 -0.42 14.74
C ALA A 304 -12.63 -0.23 14.55
N THR A 305 -13.02 0.55 13.53
CA THR A 305 -14.42 0.82 13.21
C THR A 305 -14.62 1.02 11.71
N ASP A 306 -15.84 0.75 11.25
CA ASP A 306 -16.33 1.12 9.91
C ASP A 306 -17.39 2.26 9.96
N GLY A 307 -17.64 2.82 11.15
CA GLY A 307 -18.64 3.87 11.40
C GLY A 307 -19.92 3.35 12.01
N GLU A 308 -20.35 2.14 11.70
CA GLU A 308 -21.55 1.49 12.25
C GLU A 308 -21.18 0.47 13.33
N ARG A 309 -20.09 -0.24 13.11
CA ARG A 309 -19.56 -1.29 13.99
C ARG A 309 -18.20 -0.91 14.52
N SER A 310 -17.86 -1.41 15.68
CA SER A 310 -16.51 -1.23 16.23
C SER A 310 -16.04 -2.48 16.97
N ILE A 311 -14.71 -2.59 17.06
CA ILE A 311 -14.04 -3.57 17.91
C ILE A 311 -13.05 -2.89 18.84
N GLU A 312 -12.87 -3.50 20.00
CA GLU A 312 -11.77 -3.20 20.92
C GLU A 312 -11.14 -4.51 21.35
N LEU A 313 -9.81 -4.60 21.34
CA LEU A 313 -9.06 -5.75 21.82
C LEU A 313 -8.03 -5.33 22.84
N VAL A 314 -8.06 -5.98 23.99
CA VAL A 314 -7.06 -5.90 25.06
C VAL A 314 -6.36 -7.26 25.17
N SER A 315 -5.04 -7.25 25.36
CA SER A 315 -4.24 -8.46 25.53
C SER A 315 -3.48 -8.45 26.82
N MET A 316 -3.37 -9.60 27.44
CA MET A 316 -2.61 -9.82 28.66
C MET A 316 -1.77 -11.09 28.53
N THR A 317 -0.63 -11.13 29.24
CA THR A 317 0.20 -12.34 29.36
C THR A 317 0.20 -12.78 30.81
N ALA A 318 -0.10 -14.05 31.08
CA ALA A 318 -0.04 -14.60 32.41
C ALA A 318 1.40 -14.86 32.83
N ASP A 319 1.74 -14.54 34.06
CA ASP A 319 3.11 -14.70 34.63
C ASP A 319 3.52 -16.16 34.87
N GLU A 320 2.55 -17.09 34.87
CA GLU A 320 2.76 -18.51 35.11
C GLU A 320 2.32 -19.36 33.94
N HIS A 321 2.96 -20.50 33.73
CA HIS A 321 2.56 -21.49 32.73
C HIS A 321 1.26 -22.21 33.16
N ARG A 322 0.13 -21.56 32.93
CA ARG A 322 -1.20 -22.12 33.15
C ARG A 322 -1.78 -22.57 31.81
N GLU A 323 -2.54 -23.66 31.85
CA GLU A 323 -3.29 -24.09 30.66
C GLU A 323 -4.39 -23.06 30.30
N SER A 324 -4.69 -22.93 29.01
CA SER A 324 -5.70 -22.00 28.50
C SER A 324 -7.07 -22.17 29.16
N ALA A 325 -7.47 -23.40 29.45
CA ALA A 325 -8.73 -23.70 30.16
C ALA A 325 -8.76 -23.12 31.58
N THR A 326 -7.63 -23.16 32.29
CA THR A 326 -7.47 -22.59 33.64
C THR A 326 -7.55 -21.07 33.59
N LEU A 327 -6.93 -20.45 32.58
CA LEU A 327 -6.97 -19.01 32.39
C LEU A 327 -8.40 -18.50 32.16
N LEU A 328 -9.20 -19.22 31.34
CA LEU A 328 -10.61 -18.88 31.13
C LEU A 328 -11.48 -19.10 32.35
N ALA A 329 -11.20 -20.12 33.15
CA ALA A 329 -12.01 -20.44 34.34
C ALA A 329 -11.92 -19.38 35.44
N VAL A 330 -10.88 -18.56 35.46
CA VAL A 330 -10.72 -17.46 36.44
C VAL A 330 -11.65 -16.28 36.14
N ALA A 331 -12.06 -16.10 34.87
CA ALA A 331 -12.95 -15.01 34.50
C ALA A 331 -14.42 -15.44 34.67
N PRO A 332 -15.21 -14.75 35.51
CA PRO A 332 -16.62 -15.10 35.73
C PRO A 332 -17.46 -14.90 34.45
N GLU A 333 -18.54 -15.67 34.35
CA GLU A 333 -19.60 -15.45 33.34
C GLU A 333 -20.58 -14.39 33.87
N HIS A 334 -20.75 -13.31 33.10
CA HIS A 334 -21.66 -12.20 33.50
C HIS A 334 -22.91 -12.13 32.66
N HIS A 335 -22.90 -12.67 31.43
CA HIS A 335 -23.96 -12.62 30.47
C HIS A 335 -24.16 -13.99 29.79
N PRO A 336 -25.25 -14.20 29.04
CA PRO A 336 -25.44 -15.43 28.30
C PRO A 336 -24.31 -15.78 27.37
N VAL A 337 -23.77 -16.98 27.48
CA VAL A 337 -22.72 -17.48 26.57
C VAL A 337 -23.33 -17.88 25.25
N ILE A 338 -22.91 -17.23 24.17
CA ILE A 338 -23.40 -17.45 22.80
C ILE A 338 -22.40 -18.20 21.92
N GLY A 339 -21.15 -18.37 22.38
CA GLY A 339 -20.11 -19.06 21.62
C GLY A 339 -19.01 -19.65 22.50
N ARG A 340 -18.41 -20.75 22.02
CA ARG A 340 -17.21 -21.36 22.63
C ARG A 340 -16.20 -21.71 21.55
N ILE A 341 -14.90 -21.67 21.89
CA ILE A 341 -13.77 -22.17 21.10
C ILE A 341 -13.11 -23.26 21.91
N ASP A 342 -12.87 -24.41 21.25
CA ASP A 342 -12.12 -25.55 21.77
C ASP A 342 -11.33 -26.14 20.59
N ALA A 343 -10.16 -25.56 20.29
CA ALA A 343 -9.35 -25.94 19.12
C ALA A 343 -7.85 -25.93 19.46
N GLY A 344 -7.25 -27.10 19.51
CA GLY A 344 -5.85 -27.25 19.90
C GLY A 344 -5.59 -26.70 21.30
N THR A 345 -4.68 -25.71 21.40
CA THR A 345 -4.38 -24.97 22.64
C THR A 345 -5.34 -23.80 22.89
N LEU A 346 -6.06 -23.38 21.87
CA LEU A 346 -6.96 -22.25 21.93
C LEU A 346 -8.26 -22.61 22.65
N ARG A 347 -8.61 -21.81 23.64
CA ARG A 347 -9.86 -21.89 24.38
C ARG A 347 -10.54 -20.54 24.41
N GLY A 348 -11.86 -20.51 24.28
CA GLY A 348 -12.59 -19.25 24.30
C GLY A 348 -14.05 -19.37 24.65
N ARG A 349 -14.61 -18.28 25.12
CA ARG A 349 -16.05 -18.10 25.27
C ARG A 349 -16.45 -16.69 24.89
N ALA A 350 -17.61 -16.54 24.31
CA ALA A 350 -18.21 -15.25 23.97
C ALA A 350 -19.58 -15.12 24.66
N GLU A 351 -19.82 -13.97 25.26
CA GLU A 351 -21.04 -13.56 25.90
C GLU A 351 -21.68 -12.42 25.09
N ALA A 352 -23.01 -12.30 25.11
CA ALA A 352 -23.69 -11.18 24.48
C ALA A 352 -24.69 -10.53 25.39
N TYR A 353 -24.82 -9.22 25.25
CA TYR A 353 -25.81 -8.40 25.97
C TYR A 353 -26.10 -7.11 25.21
N ASP A 354 -27.18 -6.44 25.59
CA ASP A 354 -27.55 -5.16 25.03
C ASP A 354 -27.30 -4.04 26.06
N GLU A 355 -26.74 -2.93 25.60
CA GLU A 355 -26.57 -1.71 26.37
C GLU A 355 -27.24 -0.55 25.62
N GLY A 356 -28.48 -0.24 25.98
CA GLY A 356 -29.32 0.63 25.20
C GLY A 356 -29.60 0.06 23.82
N ASP A 357 -29.28 0.81 22.78
CA ASP A 357 -29.47 0.39 21.38
C ASP A 357 -28.24 -0.36 20.81
N VAL A 358 -27.19 -0.52 21.60
CA VAL A 358 -25.96 -1.18 21.18
C VAL A 358 -25.96 -2.64 21.60
N HIS A 359 -25.79 -3.55 20.65
CA HIS A 359 -25.53 -4.95 20.91
C HIS A 359 -24.04 -5.20 21.07
N ILE A 360 -23.65 -5.85 22.16
CA ILE A 360 -22.25 -6.10 22.53
C ILE A 360 -22.00 -7.60 22.55
N VAL A 361 -20.98 -8.03 21.83
CA VAL A 361 -20.38 -9.36 21.96
C VAL A 361 -19.03 -9.21 22.62
N HIS A 362 -18.91 -9.81 23.81
CA HIS A 362 -17.70 -9.79 24.64
C HIS A 362 -17.07 -11.16 24.66
N GLY A 363 -15.93 -11.33 24.00
CA GLY A 363 -15.27 -12.60 23.82
C GLY A 363 -13.92 -12.69 24.52
N LEU A 364 -13.73 -13.70 25.35
CA LEU A 364 -12.43 -14.09 25.90
C LEU A 364 -11.84 -15.21 25.05
N VAL A 365 -10.54 -15.11 24.77
CA VAL A 365 -9.76 -16.17 24.13
C VAL A 365 -8.43 -16.31 24.85
N ALA A 366 -8.03 -17.55 25.15
CA ALA A 366 -6.75 -17.87 25.73
C ALA A 366 -5.99 -18.86 24.84
N ASP A 367 -4.72 -18.55 24.58
CA ASP A 367 -3.71 -19.45 24.02
C ASP A 367 -2.47 -19.28 24.87
N ALA A 368 -2.37 -20.13 25.88
CA ALA A 368 -1.45 -19.95 27.01
C ALA A 368 0.00 -19.66 26.57
N PRO A 369 0.68 -18.68 27.12
CA PRO A 369 0.27 -17.85 28.29
C PRO A 369 -0.55 -16.60 27.98
N HIS A 370 -1.01 -16.41 26.74
CA HIS A 370 -1.66 -15.20 26.25
C HIS A 370 -3.18 -15.26 26.39
N ILE A 371 -3.78 -14.14 26.75
CA ILE A 371 -5.23 -13.95 26.83
C ILE A 371 -5.57 -12.70 25.99
N ALA A 372 -6.65 -12.77 25.21
CA ALA A 372 -7.27 -11.62 24.58
C ALA A 372 -8.72 -11.47 25.00
N ILE A 373 -9.13 -10.24 25.15
CA ILE A 373 -10.51 -9.82 25.34
C ILE A 373 -10.89 -8.99 24.13
N LEU A 374 -11.81 -9.49 23.33
CA LEU A 374 -12.36 -8.78 22.18
C LEU A 374 -13.78 -8.33 22.51
N THR A 375 -14.05 -7.04 22.39
CA THR A 375 -15.39 -6.46 22.49
C THR A 375 -15.80 -5.96 21.12
N CYS A 376 -16.86 -6.54 20.57
CA CYS A 376 -17.51 -6.09 19.33
C CYS A 376 -18.79 -5.35 19.67
N LYS A 377 -18.99 -4.18 19.06
CA LYS A 377 -20.19 -3.35 19.22
C LYS A 377 -20.85 -3.13 17.87
N GLY A 378 -22.16 -3.21 17.82
CA GLY A 378 -22.98 -3.01 16.62
C GLY A 378 -24.46 -3.09 16.95
N THR A 379 -25.25 -3.57 16.01
CA THR A 379 -26.67 -3.89 16.22
C THR A 379 -26.83 -5.38 16.48
N LYS A 380 -28.03 -5.81 16.91
CA LYS A 380 -28.35 -7.25 17.07
C LYS A 380 -28.17 -8.05 15.77
N ALA A 381 -28.34 -7.43 14.63
CA ALA A 381 -28.10 -8.06 13.32
C ALA A 381 -26.61 -8.38 13.08
N ASP A 382 -25.69 -7.70 13.76
CA ASP A 382 -24.24 -7.87 13.63
C ASP A 382 -23.66 -8.98 14.52
N GLU A 383 -24.49 -9.67 15.35
CA GLU A 383 -24.02 -10.71 16.27
C GLU A 383 -23.24 -11.82 15.55
N ALA A 384 -23.70 -12.24 14.38
CA ALA A 384 -23.04 -13.28 13.59
C ALA A 384 -21.63 -12.83 13.14
N TRP A 385 -21.50 -11.59 12.65
CA TRP A 385 -20.22 -10.97 12.31
C TRP A 385 -19.29 -10.88 13.53
N ALA A 386 -19.80 -10.44 14.67
CA ALA A 386 -19.00 -10.31 15.89
C ALA A 386 -18.46 -11.67 16.37
N LEU A 387 -19.29 -12.73 16.30
CA LEU A 387 -18.86 -14.09 16.60
C LEU A 387 -17.83 -14.63 15.61
N GLU A 388 -17.98 -14.36 14.32
CA GLU A 388 -17.01 -14.74 13.28
C GLU A 388 -15.68 -14.04 13.50
N THR A 389 -15.69 -12.74 13.76
CA THR A 389 -14.51 -11.94 14.08
C THR A 389 -13.80 -12.52 15.33
N TRP A 390 -14.53 -12.77 16.41
CA TRP A 390 -13.98 -13.37 17.62
C TRP A 390 -13.39 -14.78 17.37
N ARG A 391 -14.07 -15.65 16.61
CA ARG A 391 -13.58 -16.98 16.26
C ARG A 391 -12.34 -16.96 15.38
N SER A 392 -12.07 -15.86 14.69
CA SER A 392 -10.91 -15.70 13.84
C SER A 392 -9.62 -15.38 14.62
N LEU A 393 -9.74 -15.08 15.94
CA LEU A 393 -8.58 -14.73 16.76
C LEU A 393 -7.61 -15.91 16.89
N ARG A 394 -6.31 -15.62 16.72
CA ARG A 394 -5.21 -16.57 16.86
C ARG A 394 -3.93 -15.88 17.27
N GLN A 395 -3.04 -16.59 17.94
CA GLN A 395 -1.66 -16.14 18.20
C GLN A 395 -0.78 -16.40 16.98
N GLY A 396 0.03 -15.40 16.60
CA GLY A 396 0.92 -15.49 15.47
C GLY A 396 0.25 -15.18 14.11
N ALA A 397 1.08 -14.80 13.15
CA ALA A 397 0.63 -14.50 11.78
C ALA A 397 -0.01 -15.74 11.15
N PRO A 398 -1.05 -15.57 10.31
CA PRO A 398 -1.56 -16.65 9.49
C PRO A 398 -0.47 -17.12 8.54
N GLY A 399 -0.34 -18.43 8.39
CA GLY A 399 0.60 -19.09 7.47
C GLY A 399 0.18 -18.95 6.01
#